data_b3a1e33d879c0c9ac00eb3f077d154dc
#
_entry.id   b3a1e33d879c0c9ac00eb3f077d154dc
#
_cell.length_a   1.000
_cell.length_b   1.000
_cell.length_c   1.000
_cell.angle_alpha   90.00
_cell.angle_beta   90.00
_cell.angle_gamma   90.00
#
_symmetry.space_group_name_H-M   'P 1'
#
loop_
_entity.id
_entity.type
_entity.pdbx_description
1 polymer ?
#
loop_
_entity_poly.entity_id
_entity_poly.type
_entity_poly.pdbx_seq_one_letter_code
_entity_poly.pdbx_strand_id
1 'polypeptide(L)'
;MNKRIFKNQTSEKGDVPFYKIGTFGGIADSYISHELFEEYKLKYPYPRKGDLLISASGSIGRVIEYSGKDEYFQDSNIVWLDHDNRLDNSFLKQFYNIIKWQGLEGSTIKRLYNKNILATKIDVPSISEQLRIGDFFQQFDSLIALYQRKPETLKLT
;
A
#
# COMPACT_ATOMS: atom_id res chain seq x y z
N MET A 1 -1.98 2.16 10.89
CA MET A 1 -0.86 3.02 10.46
C MET A 1 0.31 2.86 11.42
N ASN A 2 1.53 3.03 10.95
CA ASN A 2 2.74 2.91 11.73
C ASN A 2 2.88 3.95 12.83
N LYS A 3 3.75 3.67 13.80
CA LYS A 3 4.24 4.68 14.77
C LYS A 3 5.05 5.74 14.03
N ARG A 4 4.89 7.00 14.42
CA ARG A 4 5.57 8.13 13.80
C ARG A 4 7.09 8.04 13.95
N ILE A 5 7.79 8.30 12.85
CA ILE A 5 9.25 8.51 12.80
C ILE A 5 9.52 10.01 12.74
N PHE A 6 10.44 10.48 13.56
CA PHE A 6 10.90 11.87 13.58
C PHE A 6 12.16 12.02 12.73
N LYS A 7 12.42 13.25 12.24
CA LYS A 7 13.55 13.54 11.37
C LYS A 7 14.91 13.12 11.95
N ASN A 8 15.10 13.28 13.25
CA ASN A 8 16.32 12.88 13.94
C ASN A 8 16.48 11.36 14.10
N GLN A 9 15.48 10.57 13.74
CA GLN A 9 15.53 9.10 13.72
C GLN A 9 15.80 8.57 12.31
N THR A 10 16.00 9.44 11.33
CA THR A 10 16.26 9.07 9.93
C THR A 10 17.65 9.44 9.50
N SER A 11 18.16 8.74 8.49
CA SER A 11 19.42 8.99 7.81
C SER A 11 19.25 8.88 6.28
N GLU A 12 20.21 9.40 5.52
CA GLU A 12 20.22 9.29 4.04
C GLU A 12 20.60 7.88 3.57
N LYS A 13 21.24 7.11 4.44
CA LYS A 13 21.63 5.70 4.20
C LYS A 13 21.39 4.91 5.48
N GLY A 14 20.93 3.69 5.35
CA GLY A 14 20.65 2.86 6.52
C GLY A 14 20.11 1.49 6.13
N ASP A 15 19.67 0.74 7.14
CA ASP A 15 19.33 -0.66 6.98
C ASP A 15 17.91 -0.86 6.44
N VAL A 16 16.95 -0.04 6.93
CA VAL A 16 15.53 -0.20 6.61
C VAL A 16 15.01 1.02 5.88
N PRO A 17 14.54 0.88 4.63
CA PRO A 17 13.94 1.97 3.88
C PRO A 17 12.73 2.57 4.61
N PHE A 18 12.70 3.89 4.69
CA PHE A 18 11.57 4.66 5.23
C PHE A 18 10.86 5.41 4.12
N TYR A 19 9.66 4.95 3.78
CA TYR A 19 8.85 5.55 2.72
C TYR A 19 7.97 6.67 3.26
N LYS A 20 8.22 7.88 2.79
CA LYS A 20 7.35 9.04 2.94
C LYS A 20 6.33 9.06 1.79
N ILE A 21 5.31 9.90 1.92
CA ILE A 21 4.28 10.01 0.87
C ILE A 21 4.88 10.34 -0.51
N GLY A 22 5.95 11.12 -0.56
CA GLY A 22 6.64 11.49 -1.79
C GLY A 22 7.44 10.35 -2.44
N THR A 23 7.85 9.35 -1.67
CA THR A 23 8.60 8.19 -2.16
C THR A 23 7.79 6.91 -2.18
N PHE A 24 6.52 6.98 -1.77
CA PHE A 24 5.63 5.83 -1.69
C PHE A 24 5.44 5.16 -3.06
N GLY A 25 5.84 3.89 -3.16
CA GLY A 25 5.83 3.08 -4.37
C GLY A 25 6.96 3.40 -5.36
N GLY A 26 7.97 4.12 -4.92
CA GLY A 26 9.18 4.39 -5.67
C GLY A 26 10.43 3.95 -4.90
N ILE A 27 11.47 4.77 -4.94
CA ILE A 27 12.74 4.52 -4.26
C ILE A 27 12.77 5.37 -2.98
N ALA A 28 13.10 4.76 -1.85
CA ALA A 28 13.25 5.47 -0.59
C ALA A 28 14.45 6.43 -0.64
N ASP A 29 14.29 7.59 -0.04
CA ASP A 29 15.32 8.63 0.15
C ASP A 29 15.73 8.81 1.62
N SER A 30 15.15 8.02 2.48
CA SER A 30 15.38 8.04 3.93
C SER A 30 15.35 6.63 4.48
N TYR A 31 16.08 6.42 5.57
CA TYR A 31 16.24 5.11 6.19
C TYR A 31 16.15 5.25 7.71
N ILE A 32 15.78 4.18 8.38
CA ILE A 32 15.86 4.03 9.84
C ILE A 32 16.79 2.88 10.18
N SER A 33 17.28 2.84 11.42
CA SER A 33 18.08 1.70 11.89
C SER A 33 17.22 0.44 12.02
N HIS A 34 17.86 -0.71 11.87
CA HIS A 34 17.20 -2.01 12.05
C HIS A 34 16.69 -2.18 13.49
N GLU A 35 17.43 -1.67 14.47
CA GLU A 35 17.03 -1.70 15.90
C GLU A 35 15.71 -0.95 16.13
N LEU A 36 15.59 0.27 15.61
CA LEU A 36 14.35 1.06 15.72
C LEU A 36 13.18 0.40 14.99
N PHE A 37 13.45 -0.20 13.82
CA PHE A 37 12.47 -0.94 13.05
C PHE A 37 11.89 -2.11 13.85
N GLU A 38 12.74 -2.98 14.41
CA GLU A 38 12.32 -4.13 15.19
C GLU A 38 11.55 -3.70 16.46
N GLU A 39 12.05 -2.69 17.15
CA GLU A 39 11.35 -2.13 18.32
C GLU A 39 9.92 -1.68 17.95
N TYR A 40 9.77 -0.92 16.87
CA TYR A 40 8.46 -0.37 16.50
C TYR A 40 7.53 -1.41 15.91
N LYS A 41 8.04 -2.34 15.12
CA LYS A 41 7.29 -3.47 14.58
C LYS A 41 6.72 -4.36 15.68
N LEU A 42 7.46 -4.55 16.76
CA LEU A 42 7.03 -5.35 17.91
C LEU A 42 5.97 -4.64 18.76
N LYS A 43 6.12 -3.32 18.97
CA LYS A 43 5.31 -2.55 19.94
C LYS A 43 4.07 -1.89 19.34
N TYR A 44 4.03 -1.67 18.03
CA TYR A 44 3.00 -0.88 17.37
C TYR A 44 2.39 -1.62 16.19
N PRO A 45 1.19 -1.17 15.71
CA PRO A 45 0.61 -1.72 14.50
C PRO A 45 1.57 -1.63 13.31
N TYR A 46 1.73 -2.75 12.63
CA TYR A 46 2.59 -2.88 11.47
C TYR A 46 1.89 -3.75 10.40
N PRO A 47 2.02 -3.45 9.10
CA PRO A 47 1.32 -4.22 8.07
C PRO A 47 1.88 -5.63 7.96
N ARG A 48 1.00 -6.56 7.56
CA ARG A 48 1.34 -7.94 7.24
C ARG A 48 1.57 -8.07 5.74
N LYS A 49 2.37 -9.06 5.33
CA LYS A 49 2.53 -9.39 3.91
C LYS A 49 1.17 -9.59 3.25
N GLY A 50 0.95 -8.90 2.14
CA GLY A 50 -0.32 -8.90 1.42
C GLY A 50 -1.29 -7.79 1.82
N ASP A 51 -1.02 -7.04 2.90
CA ASP A 51 -1.83 -5.87 3.24
C ASP A 51 -1.70 -4.78 2.18
N LEU A 52 -2.80 -4.09 1.93
CA LEU A 52 -2.86 -3.01 0.95
C LEU A 52 -2.60 -1.67 1.63
N LEU A 53 -1.45 -1.09 1.35
CA LEU A 53 -1.08 0.23 1.81
C LEU A 53 -1.67 1.29 0.89
N ILE A 54 -2.26 2.33 1.46
CA ILE A 54 -2.99 3.37 0.74
C ILE A 54 -2.39 4.74 1.05
N SER A 55 -2.14 5.55 0.03
CA SER A 55 -1.80 6.96 0.23
C SER A 55 -3.01 7.74 0.73
N ALA A 56 -2.89 8.35 1.91
CA ALA A 56 -3.93 9.13 2.55
C ALA A 56 -3.82 10.65 2.31
N SER A 57 -2.76 11.09 1.66
CA SER A 57 -2.51 12.49 1.26
C SER A 57 -1.78 12.56 -0.07
N GLY A 58 -1.65 13.77 -0.63
CA GLY A 58 -1.09 13.95 -1.97
C GLY A 58 -1.98 13.30 -3.03
N SER A 59 -1.46 12.33 -3.78
CA SER A 59 -2.25 11.49 -4.70
C SER A 59 -3.00 10.44 -3.90
N ILE A 60 -4.15 10.81 -3.33
CA ILE A 60 -4.97 9.94 -2.48
C ILE A 60 -5.44 8.70 -3.25
N GLY A 61 -5.38 7.55 -2.57
CA GLY A 61 -5.89 6.29 -3.10
C GLY A 61 -4.90 5.49 -3.94
N ARG A 62 -3.62 5.90 -4.00
CA ARG A 62 -2.57 5.03 -4.55
C ARG A 62 -2.41 3.83 -3.64
N VAL A 63 -2.47 2.64 -4.21
CA VAL A 63 -2.44 1.37 -3.46
C VAL A 63 -1.18 0.59 -3.81
N ILE A 64 -0.53 0.06 -2.78
CA ILE A 64 0.63 -0.82 -2.90
C ILE A 64 0.43 -2.01 -1.99
N GLU A 65 0.61 -3.20 -2.52
CA GLU A 65 0.61 -4.43 -1.74
C GLU A 65 1.95 -4.58 -1.02
N TYR A 66 1.89 -4.73 0.30
CA TYR A 66 3.09 -4.91 1.13
C TYR A 66 3.72 -6.28 0.88
N SER A 67 4.95 -6.28 0.44
CA SER A 67 5.68 -7.50 0.04
C SER A 67 6.17 -8.36 1.21
N GLY A 68 6.17 -7.82 2.42
CA GLY A 68 6.72 -8.46 3.62
C GLY A 68 8.22 -8.20 3.84
N LYS A 69 8.84 -7.33 3.06
CA LYS A 69 10.23 -6.90 3.28
C LYS A 69 10.34 -5.97 4.49
N ASP A 70 11.55 -5.83 5.03
CA ASP A 70 11.80 -4.86 6.07
C ASP A 70 11.79 -3.44 5.49
N GLU A 71 10.65 -2.78 5.64
CA GLU A 71 10.33 -1.45 5.13
C GLU A 71 9.48 -0.72 6.16
N TYR A 72 9.61 0.58 6.30
CA TYR A 72 8.79 1.37 7.20
C TYR A 72 8.09 2.50 6.46
N PHE A 73 6.88 2.87 6.92
CA PHE A 73 6.00 3.77 6.18
C PHE A 73 5.60 4.95 7.04
N GLN A 74 5.52 6.13 6.44
CA GLN A 74 5.14 7.36 7.11
C GLN A 74 3.73 7.25 7.72
N ASP A 75 3.63 7.54 9.01
CA ASP A 75 2.38 7.57 9.76
C ASP A 75 1.36 8.52 9.10
N SER A 76 0.10 8.26 9.31
CA SER A 76 -1.04 9.09 8.87
C SER A 76 -1.11 9.43 7.37
N ASN A 77 -0.02 9.38 6.62
CA ASN A 77 0.02 9.60 5.18
C ASN A 77 -0.04 8.31 4.38
N ILE A 78 0.39 7.19 5.00
CA ILE A 78 0.32 5.84 4.44
C ILE A 78 -0.42 4.98 5.47
N VAL A 79 -1.56 4.46 5.08
CA VAL A 79 -2.46 3.72 5.95
C VAL A 79 -2.86 2.40 5.31
N TRP A 80 -3.39 1.49 6.09
CA TRP A 80 -3.98 0.24 5.60
C TRP A 80 -5.22 -0.10 6.40
N LEU A 81 -6.10 -0.91 5.83
CA LEU A 81 -7.28 -1.45 6.49
C LEU A 81 -6.91 -2.78 7.14
N ASP A 82 -7.04 -2.87 8.46
CA ASP A 82 -7.03 -4.14 9.17
C ASP A 82 -8.45 -4.69 9.16
N HIS A 83 -8.66 -5.81 8.48
CA HIS A 83 -9.97 -6.41 8.27
C HIS A 83 -9.96 -7.92 8.56
N ASP A 84 -11.15 -8.47 8.72
CA ASP A 84 -11.37 -9.89 8.94
C ASP A 84 -11.57 -10.67 7.62
N ASN A 85 -11.93 -11.94 7.75
CA ASN A 85 -12.10 -12.88 6.65
C ASN A 85 -13.29 -12.61 5.72
N ARG A 86 -14.05 -11.52 5.92
CA ARG A 86 -15.13 -11.11 5.02
C ARG A 86 -14.64 -10.39 3.78
N LEU A 87 -13.38 -9.93 3.80
CA LEU A 87 -12.73 -9.26 2.68
C LEU A 87 -11.47 -10.03 2.26
N ASP A 88 -11.27 -10.12 0.96
CA ASP A 88 -10.05 -10.64 0.35
C ASP A 88 -9.22 -9.49 -0.26
N ASN A 89 -7.92 -9.46 0.02
CA ASN A 89 -7.05 -8.37 -0.43
C ASN A 89 -6.86 -8.34 -1.95
N SER A 90 -6.91 -9.46 -2.64
CA SER A 90 -6.79 -9.49 -4.11
C SER A 90 -8.00 -8.84 -4.79
N PHE A 91 -9.20 -9.05 -4.25
CA PHE A 91 -10.41 -8.36 -4.64
C PHE A 91 -10.38 -6.89 -4.24
N LEU A 92 -10.04 -6.59 -2.98
CA LEU A 92 -10.03 -5.25 -2.43
C LEU A 92 -9.07 -4.33 -3.19
N LYS A 93 -7.95 -4.85 -3.66
CA LYS A 93 -6.99 -4.13 -4.51
C LYS A 93 -7.64 -3.60 -5.79
N GLN A 94 -8.48 -4.41 -6.43
CA GLN A 94 -9.22 -3.98 -7.62
C GLN A 94 -10.32 -2.98 -7.26
N PHE A 95 -11.02 -3.24 -6.16
CA PHE A 95 -12.09 -2.37 -5.69
C PHE A 95 -11.60 -0.96 -5.33
N TYR A 96 -10.40 -0.82 -4.77
CA TYR A 96 -9.80 0.47 -4.45
C TYR A 96 -9.60 1.38 -5.67
N ASN A 97 -9.56 0.85 -6.89
CA ASN A 97 -9.47 1.64 -8.11
C ASN A 97 -10.78 2.37 -8.45
N ILE A 98 -11.91 1.90 -7.95
CA ILE A 98 -13.24 2.44 -8.25
C ILE A 98 -13.96 3.02 -7.04
N ILE A 99 -13.41 2.83 -5.83
CA ILE A 99 -14.03 3.28 -4.60
C ILE A 99 -14.15 4.81 -4.54
N LYS A 100 -15.29 5.28 -4.07
CA LYS A 100 -15.50 6.68 -3.72
C LYS A 100 -15.50 6.80 -2.20
N TRP A 101 -14.46 7.40 -1.66
CA TRP A 101 -14.33 7.59 -0.23
C TRP A 101 -15.34 8.63 0.28
N GLN A 102 -16.09 8.27 1.30
CA GLN A 102 -17.08 9.17 1.89
C GLN A 102 -16.41 10.42 2.48
N GLY A 103 -16.98 11.60 2.21
CA GLY A 103 -16.56 12.88 2.78
C GLY A 103 -15.31 13.50 2.13
N LEU A 104 -14.87 13.01 0.96
CA LEU A 104 -13.83 13.67 0.16
C LEU A 104 -14.40 14.57 -0.94
N GLU A 105 -15.70 14.51 -1.18
CA GLU A 105 -16.36 15.31 -2.21
C GLU A 105 -16.38 16.79 -1.83
N GLY A 106 -16.01 17.66 -2.76
CA GLY A 106 -16.08 19.12 -2.60
C GLY A 106 -15.00 19.74 -1.70
N SER A 107 -14.05 18.98 -1.18
CA SER A 107 -12.96 19.51 -0.35
C SER A 107 -11.79 20.02 -1.17
N THR A 108 -11.31 21.23 -0.85
CA THR A 108 -10.10 21.82 -1.47
C THR A 108 -8.83 21.15 -0.97
N ILE A 109 -8.81 20.74 0.32
CA ILE A 109 -7.71 19.99 0.92
C ILE A 109 -8.16 18.54 1.07
N LYS A 110 -7.67 17.69 0.18
CA LYS A 110 -8.04 16.28 0.18
C LYS A 110 -7.07 15.50 1.06
N ARG A 111 -7.62 14.90 2.10
CA ARG A 111 -6.94 13.93 2.95
C ARG A 111 -7.90 12.81 3.33
N LEU A 112 -7.44 11.58 3.22
CA LEU A 112 -8.18 10.42 3.65
C LEU A 112 -7.93 10.16 5.14
N TYR A 113 -8.95 10.42 5.95
CA TYR A 113 -8.91 10.14 7.39
C TYR A 113 -9.51 8.77 7.68
N ASN A 114 -9.14 8.16 8.81
CA ASN A 114 -9.73 6.90 9.26
C ASN A 114 -11.26 6.95 9.28
N LYS A 115 -11.85 8.07 9.70
CA LYS A 115 -13.30 8.26 9.69
C LYS A 115 -13.92 8.13 8.29
N ASN A 116 -13.22 8.58 7.24
CA ASN A 116 -13.69 8.47 5.86
C ASN A 116 -13.66 7.01 5.40
N ILE A 117 -12.58 6.29 5.72
CA ILE A 117 -12.44 4.87 5.40
C ILE A 117 -13.54 4.06 6.09
N LEU A 118 -13.69 4.23 7.41
CA LEU A 118 -14.64 3.46 8.21
C LEU A 118 -16.11 3.81 7.94
N ALA A 119 -16.40 5.04 7.49
CA ALA A 119 -17.75 5.47 7.12
C ALA A 119 -18.14 5.08 5.69
N THR A 120 -17.17 4.70 4.85
CA THR A 120 -17.43 4.32 3.46
C THR A 120 -18.12 2.96 3.42
N LYS A 121 -19.35 2.95 2.92
CA LYS A 121 -20.12 1.72 2.74
C LYS A 121 -19.75 1.08 1.41
N ILE A 122 -19.54 -0.22 1.45
CA ILE A 122 -19.20 -1.02 0.27
C ILE A 122 -20.12 -2.25 0.23
N ASP A 123 -20.56 -2.58 -0.96
CA ASP A 123 -21.24 -3.86 -1.22
C ASP A 123 -20.19 -4.83 -1.79
N VAL A 124 -20.05 -5.96 -1.12
CA VAL A 124 -19.05 -6.96 -1.50
C VAL A 124 -19.72 -8.29 -1.83
N PRO A 125 -19.25 -9.00 -2.86
CA PRO A 125 -19.74 -10.35 -3.17
C PRO A 125 -19.30 -11.33 -2.10
N SER A 126 -19.74 -12.58 -2.22
CA SER A 126 -19.28 -13.67 -1.35
C SER A 126 -17.76 -13.82 -1.42
N ILE A 127 -17.14 -14.33 -0.34
CA ILE A 127 -15.67 -14.52 -0.32
C ILE A 127 -15.19 -15.41 -1.47
N SER A 128 -15.97 -16.39 -1.88
CA SER A 128 -15.66 -17.25 -3.03
C SER A 128 -15.61 -16.46 -4.35
N GLU A 129 -16.52 -15.50 -4.53
CA GLU A 129 -16.54 -14.63 -5.71
C GLU A 129 -15.41 -13.59 -5.65
N GLN A 130 -15.12 -13.04 -4.47
CA GLN A 130 -13.99 -12.14 -4.28
C GLN A 130 -12.68 -12.80 -4.71
N LEU A 131 -12.43 -14.04 -4.28
CA LEU A 131 -11.24 -14.81 -4.68
C LEU A 131 -11.16 -15.01 -6.19
N ARG A 132 -12.28 -15.39 -6.83
CA ARG A 132 -12.32 -15.56 -8.30
C ARG A 132 -12.04 -14.26 -9.06
N ILE A 133 -12.58 -13.15 -8.58
CA ILE A 133 -12.35 -11.82 -9.17
C ILE A 133 -10.88 -11.43 -8.99
N GLY A 134 -10.34 -11.61 -7.79
CA GLY A 134 -8.95 -11.33 -7.49
C GLY A 134 -7.98 -12.12 -8.37
N ASP A 135 -8.18 -13.43 -8.47
CA ASP A 135 -7.37 -14.32 -9.32
C ASP A 135 -7.43 -13.93 -10.80
N PHE A 136 -8.61 -13.59 -11.30
CA PHE A 136 -8.78 -13.16 -12.68
C PHE A 136 -7.94 -11.92 -13.00
N PHE A 137 -8.03 -10.89 -12.19
CA PHE A 137 -7.25 -9.66 -12.41
C PHE A 137 -5.76 -9.87 -12.19
N GLN A 138 -5.33 -10.72 -11.26
CA GLN A 138 -3.94 -11.06 -11.07
C GLN A 138 -3.33 -11.75 -12.30
N GLN A 139 -4.09 -12.63 -12.97
CA GLN A 139 -3.67 -13.24 -14.23
C GLN A 139 -3.54 -12.17 -15.34
N PHE A 140 -4.45 -11.22 -15.41
CA PHE A 140 -4.37 -10.09 -16.35
C PHE A 140 -3.14 -9.23 -16.12
N ASP A 141 -2.84 -8.86 -14.87
CA ASP A 141 -1.65 -8.09 -14.52
C ASP A 141 -0.37 -8.83 -14.93
N SER A 142 -0.33 -10.15 -14.74
CA SER A 142 0.79 -11.01 -15.13
C SER A 142 0.98 -11.03 -16.64
N LEU A 143 -0.11 -11.09 -17.43
CA LEU A 143 -0.07 -11.04 -18.88
C LEU A 143 0.41 -9.67 -19.38
N ILE A 144 -0.10 -8.58 -18.81
CA ILE A 144 0.32 -7.22 -19.15
C ILE A 144 1.82 -7.06 -18.90
N ALA A 145 2.31 -7.50 -17.74
CA ALA A 145 3.73 -7.45 -17.40
C ALA A 145 4.59 -8.25 -18.38
N LEU A 146 4.09 -9.40 -18.84
CA LEU A 146 4.78 -10.21 -19.84
C LEU A 146 4.91 -9.49 -21.19
N TYR A 147 3.83 -8.87 -21.68
CA TYR A 147 3.82 -8.13 -22.93
C TYR A 147 4.62 -6.82 -22.88
N GLN A 148 4.78 -6.24 -21.71
CA GLN A 148 5.58 -5.02 -21.50
C GLN A 148 7.09 -5.30 -21.42
N ARG A 149 7.51 -6.56 -21.26
CA ARG A 149 8.93 -6.93 -21.32
C ARG A 149 9.44 -6.65 -22.74
N LYS A 150 10.45 -5.77 -22.87
CA LYS A 150 11.14 -5.57 -24.14
C LYS A 150 11.77 -6.90 -24.56
N PRO A 151 11.59 -7.33 -25.82
CA PRO A 151 12.30 -8.52 -26.31
C PRO A 151 13.82 -8.29 -26.19
N GLU A 152 14.53 -9.27 -25.65
CA GLU A 152 16.00 -9.26 -25.71
C GLU A 152 16.41 -9.30 -27.18
N THR A 153 17.20 -8.31 -27.60
CA THR A 153 17.77 -8.27 -28.95
C THR A 153 18.88 -9.32 -29.01
N LEU A 154 18.58 -10.52 -29.52
CA LEU A 154 19.57 -11.50 -29.83
C LEU A 154 20.43 -10.96 -30.98
N LYS A 155 21.67 -10.59 -30.68
CA LYS A 155 22.68 -10.38 -31.71
C LYS A 155 23.12 -11.75 -32.20
N LEU A 156 22.69 -12.10 -33.41
CA LEU A 156 23.28 -13.21 -34.15
C LEU A 156 24.71 -12.81 -34.54
N THR A 157 25.71 -13.37 -33.87
CA THR A 157 27.13 -13.30 -34.27
C THR A 157 27.42 -14.38 -35.29
#